data_ccb9d2d1f2f93f31ac5bc577b385e323
#
_entry.id   ccb9d2d1f2f93f31ac5bc577b385e323
#
_cell.length_a   1.000
_cell.length_b   1.000
_cell.length_c   1.000
_cell.angle_alpha   90.00
_cell.angle_beta   90.00
_cell.angle_gamma   90.00
#
_symmetry.space_group_name_H-M   'P 1'
#
loop_
_entity.id
_entity.type
_entity.pdbx_description
1 polymer ?
#
loop_
_entity_poly.entity_id
_entity_poly.type
_entity_poly.pdbx_seq_one_letter_code
_entity_poly.pdbx_strand_id
1 'polypeptide(L)'
;VSLAALILVETGQAGNLGAAMRVAANFGISRLELVRPDVDPASPEVLNWACGAEAHLECRIHESLAQATSGYRTVAGTASARGRDNLPVVGPREAIPLLVARGLDRTALVFGNETSGLGREDLDRCDLVIRVPTEPSFPVLNLAQAIAILTAELKFADQEEAFRAPDPAPQDEVDALMDHLRDSLLNIGFLDPHSPQRILRKLRRLFGRGGITSNEVQILRGICRQMNWAAGAKPGRFDHPDD
;
A
#
# COMPACT_ATOMS: atom_id res chain seq x y z
N VAL A 1 -7.88 -10.22 -2.39
CA VAL A 1 -7.54 -11.17 -3.47
C VAL A 1 -6.05 -11.38 -3.51
N SER A 2 -5.57 -12.62 -3.55
CA SER A 2 -4.14 -12.94 -3.55
C SER A 2 -3.63 -13.14 -4.98
N LEU A 3 -2.39 -12.71 -5.24
CA LEU A 3 -1.67 -13.03 -6.48
C LEU A 3 -1.56 -14.55 -6.64
N ALA A 4 -1.77 -15.06 -7.87
CA ALA A 4 -1.78 -16.50 -8.14
C ALA A 4 -0.42 -17.15 -7.89
N ALA A 5 0.68 -16.56 -8.36
CA ALA A 5 2.02 -17.09 -8.16
C ALA A 5 3.14 -16.04 -8.33
N LEU A 6 4.28 -16.33 -7.69
CA LEU A 6 5.58 -15.79 -8.07
C LEU A 6 6.34 -16.84 -8.89
N ILE A 7 6.98 -16.39 -9.97
CA ILE A 7 7.83 -17.22 -10.83
C ILE A 7 9.25 -16.67 -10.77
N LEU A 8 10.21 -17.49 -10.39
CA LEU A 8 11.62 -17.11 -10.35
C LEU A 8 12.40 -17.92 -11.39
N VAL A 9 13.11 -17.22 -12.28
CA VAL A 9 13.86 -17.82 -13.38
C VAL A 9 15.35 -17.81 -13.05
N GLU A 10 15.97 -19.00 -13.04
CA GLU A 10 17.42 -19.20 -12.86
C GLU A 10 17.97 -18.52 -11.60
N THR A 11 17.26 -18.63 -10.48
CA THR A 11 17.72 -18.11 -9.20
C THR A 11 18.94 -18.90 -8.73
N GLY A 12 20.07 -18.20 -8.59
CA GLY A 12 21.36 -18.82 -8.31
C GLY A 12 21.87 -18.65 -6.89
N GLN A 13 21.21 -17.89 -6.03
CA GLN A 13 21.67 -17.61 -4.68
C GLN A 13 20.65 -18.07 -3.63
N ALA A 14 21.10 -18.97 -2.72
CA ALA A 14 20.26 -19.51 -1.66
C ALA A 14 19.63 -18.41 -0.78
N GLY A 15 20.41 -17.38 -0.46
CA GLY A 15 19.92 -16.24 0.32
C GLY A 15 18.78 -15.48 -0.38
N ASN A 16 18.88 -15.29 -1.69
CA ASN A 16 17.83 -14.62 -2.49
C ASN A 16 16.57 -15.48 -2.58
N LEU A 17 16.72 -16.78 -2.82
CA LEU A 17 15.58 -17.70 -2.89
C LEU A 17 14.86 -17.78 -1.54
N GLY A 18 15.58 -17.98 -0.43
CA GLY A 18 14.98 -18.05 0.89
C GLY A 18 14.32 -16.72 1.30
N ALA A 19 14.96 -15.58 1.01
CA ALA A 19 14.35 -14.27 1.24
C ALA A 19 13.10 -14.05 0.38
N ALA A 20 13.09 -14.50 -0.88
CA ALA A 20 11.91 -14.46 -1.76
C ALA A 20 10.77 -15.32 -1.20
N MET A 21 11.05 -16.52 -0.70
CA MET A 21 10.07 -17.38 -0.01
C MET A 21 9.44 -16.63 1.16
N ARG A 22 10.27 -15.99 1.99
CA ARG A 22 9.79 -15.23 3.15
C ARG A 22 8.89 -14.06 2.75
N VAL A 23 9.27 -13.31 1.72
CA VAL A 23 8.42 -12.22 1.19
C VAL A 23 7.10 -12.79 0.66
N ALA A 24 7.12 -13.88 -0.12
CA ALA A 24 5.90 -14.50 -0.63
C ALA A 24 4.92 -14.87 0.51
N ALA A 25 5.42 -15.54 1.56
CA ALA A 25 4.61 -15.89 2.72
C ALA A 25 4.06 -14.66 3.47
N ASN A 26 4.87 -13.61 3.66
CA ASN A 26 4.45 -12.37 4.31
C ASN A 26 3.27 -11.69 3.60
N PHE A 27 3.20 -11.80 2.28
CA PHE A 27 2.14 -11.20 1.47
C PHE A 27 1.03 -12.18 1.07
N GLY A 28 1.03 -13.40 1.62
CA GLY A 28 -0.01 -14.39 1.42
C GLY A 28 -0.02 -15.03 0.03
N ILE A 29 1.13 -15.04 -0.66
CA ILE A 29 1.31 -15.73 -1.94
C ILE A 29 1.76 -17.14 -1.61
N SER A 30 0.93 -18.13 -1.95
CA SER A 30 1.17 -19.53 -1.59
C SER A 30 1.88 -20.35 -2.66
N ARG A 31 2.01 -19.83 -3.89
CA ARG A 31 2.66 -20.55 -5.00
C ARG A 31 3.94 -19.89 -5.43
N LEU A 32 5.01 -20.70 -5.44
CA LEU A 32 6.33 -20.33 -5.92
C LEU A 32 6.72 -21.29 -7.03
N GLU A 33 6.78 -20.80 -8.26
CA GLU A 33 7.21 -21.56 -9.44
C GLU A 33 8.66 -21.23 -9.74
N LEU A 34 9.53 -22.22 -9.75
CA LEU A 34 10.96 -22.08 -10.02
C LEU A 34 11.28 -22.62 -11.41
N VAL A 35 11.89 -21.81 -12.24
CA VAL A 35 12.32 -22.21 -13.58
C VAL A 35 13.84 -22.41 -13.55
N ARG A 36 14.30 -23.64 -13.74
CA ARG A 36 15.72 -24.01 -13.75
C ARG A 36 16.51 -23.33 -12.60
N PRO A 37 16.12 -23.50 -11.34
CA PRO A 37 16.88 -22.92 -10.25
C PRO A 37 18.28 -23.57 -10.17
N ASP A 38 19.32 -22.76 -9.94
CA ASP A 38 20.68 -23.26 -9.73
C ASP A 38 20.93 -23.73 -8.29
N VAL A 39 19.96 -23.47 -7.38
CA VAL A 39 19.99 -23.88 -5.98
C VAL A 39 18.81 -24.78 -5.64
N ASP A 40 19.04 -25.77 -4.79
CA ASP A 40 17.96 -26.62 -4.28
C ASP A 40 17.10 -25.83 -3.29
N PRO A 41 15.78 -25.64 -3.55
CA PRO A 41 14.88 -24.93 -2.65
C PRO A 41 14.72 -25.61 -1.27
N ALA A 42 15.04 -26.90 -1.16
CA ALA A 42 15.00 -27.65 0.11
C ALA A 42 16.35 -27.64 0.83
N SER A 43 17.39 -27.02 0.29
CA SER A 43 18.69 -26.99 0.94
C SER A 43 18.64 -26.26 2.30
N PRO A 44 19.45 -26.70 3.28
CA PRO A 44 19.50 -26.07 4.60
C PRO A 44 19.83 -24.57 4.54
N GLU A 45 20.61 -24.16 3.56
CA GLU A 45 20.98 -22.77 3.36
C GLU A 45 19.76 -21.92 2.94
N VAL A 46 18.95 -22.38 1.98
CA VAL A 46 17.71 -21.72 1.55
C VAL A 46 16.72 -21.66 2.72
N LEU A 47 16.49 -22.78 3.41
CA LEU A 47 15.55 -22.86 4.53
C LEU A 47 15.93 -21.95 5.69
N ASN A 48 17.23 -21.78 5.95
CA ASN A 48 17.70 -20.83 6.97
C ASN A 48 17.30 -19.38 6.64
N TRP A 49 17.37 -18.97 5.38
CA TRP A 49 16.92 -17.65 4.93
C TRP A 49 15.40 -17.53 4.83
N ALA A 50 14.72 -18.63 4.55
CA ALA A 50 13.25 -18.67 4.48
C ALA A 50 12.60 -18.50 5.87
N CYS A 51 13.32 -18.85 6.96
CA CYS A 51 12.84 -18.67 8.33
C CYS A 51 11.46 -19.32 8.60
N GLY A 52 11.20 -20.51 8.07
CA GLY A 52 9.91 -21.21 8.21
C GLY A 52 8.86 -20.87 7.17
N ALA A 53 9.16 -19.97 6.22
CA ALA A 53 8.22 -19.58 5.17
C ALA A 53 7.87 -20.72 4.20
N GLU A 54 8.76 -21.72 4.07
CA GLU A 54 8.55 -22.91 3.23
C GLU A 54 7.29 -23.69 3.59
N ALA A 55 6.89 -23.66 4.85
CA ALA A 55 5.67 -24.32 5.33
C ALA A 55 4.37 -23.68 4.77
N HIS A 56 4.47 -22.46 4.24
CA HIS A 56 3.34 -21.69 3.70
C HIS A 56 3.32 -21.66 2.17
N LEU A 57 4.27 -22.34 1.50
CA LEU A 57 4.47 -22.26 0.07
C LEU A 57 4.37 -23.62 -0.60
N GLU A 58 3.64 -23.66 -1.70
CA GLU A 58 3.74 -24.73 -2.69
C GLU A 58 4.83 -24.36 -3.70
N CYS A 59 6.00 -25.03 -3.59
CA CYS A 59 7.14 -24.79 -4.47
C CYS A 59 7.18 -25.86 -5.57
N ARG A 60 7.22 -25.43 -6.86
CA ARG A 60 7.29 -26.32 -8.01
C ARG A 60 8.48 -25.93 -8.90
N ILE A 61 9.15 -26.94 -9.47
CA ILE A 61 10.28 -26.75 -10.38
C ILE A 61 9.85 -27.07 -11.80
N HIS A 62 10.27 -26.23 -12.75
CA HIS A 62 9.96 -26.32 -14.17
C HIS A 62 11.21 -26.22 -15.03
N GLU A 63 11.20 -26.91 -16.18
CA GLU A 63 12.27 -26.87 -17.15
C GLU A 63 12.25 -25.60 -18.03
N SER A 64 11.12 -24.89 -18.07
CA SER A 64 10.97 -23.69 -18.89
C SER A 64 9.92 -22.73 -18.32
N LEU A 65 10.06 -21.44 -18.66
CA LEU A 65 9.06 -20.43 -18.33
C LEU A 65 7.70 -20.75 -18.97
N ALA A 66 7.69 -21.39 -20.16
CA ALA A 66 6.46 -21.83 -20.81
C ALA A 66 5.66 -22.81 -19.97
N GLN A 67 6.33 -23.75 -19.31
CA GLN A 67 5.67 -24.68 -18.39
C GLN A 67 5.17 -23.96 -17.12
N ALA A 68 6.01 -23.11 -16.53
CA ALA A 68 5.67 -22.39 -15.31
C ALA A 68 4.50 -21.40 -15.51
N THR A 69 4.34 -20.84 -16.71
CA THR A 69 3.26 -19.90 -17.02
C THR A 69 1.98 -20.55 -17.54
N SER A 70 2.00 -21.86 -17.79
CA SER A 70 0.87 -22.62 -18.31
C SER A 70 -0.31 -22.59 -17.33
N GLY A 71 -1.35 -21.89 -17.60
CA GLY A 71 -2.54 -21.79 -16.74
C GLY A 71 -2.77 -20.41 -16.12
N TYR A 72 -1.82 -19.50 -16.22
CA TYR A 72 -2.05 -18.11 -15.87
C TYR A 72 -2.57 -17.33 -17.08
N ARG A 73 -3.46 -16.36 -16.82
CA ARG A 73 -4.03 -15.50 -17.88
C ARG A 73 -3.20 -14.27 -18.15
N THR A 74 -2.49 -13.82 -17.13
CA THR A 74 -1.63 -12.64 -17.22
C THR A 74 -0.27 -12.97 -16.63
N VAL A 75 0.76 -12.67 -17.40
CA VAL A 75 2.15 -12.86 -17.02
C VAL A 75 2.85 -11.50 -17.06
N ALA A 76 3.26 -11.01 -15.90
CA ALA A 76 3.96 -9.75 -15.78
C ALA A 76 5.42 -9.99 -15.42
N GLY A 77 6.32 -9.66 -16.35
CA GLY A 77 7.77 -9.75 -16.16
C GLY A 77 8.31 -8.52 -15.43
N THR A 78 9.49 -8.66 -14.85
CA THR A 78 10.21 -7.53 -14.24
C THR A 78 11.52 -7.26 -14.96
N ALA A 79 11.89 -5.98 -15.09
CA ALA A 79 13.16 -5.58 -15.69
C ALA A 79 13.80 -4.42 -14.92
N SER A 80 15.15 -4.39 -14.94
CA SER A 80 15.91 -3.22 -14.49
C SER A 80 15.86 -2.08 -15.52
N ALA A 81 16.51 -0.96 -15.25
CA ALA A 81 16.50 0.26 -16.07
C ALA A 81 16.91 0.09 -17.54
N ARG A 82 17.48 -1.04 -17.91
CA ARG A 82 17.91 -1.35 -19.29
C ARG A 82 16.87 -2.23 -20.03
N GLY A 83 15.58 -1.91 -19.93
CA GLY A 83 14.53 -2.62 -20.66
C GLY A 83 14.63 -2.44 -22.16
N ARG A 84 14.25 -3.48 -22.91
CA ARG A 84 14.34 -3.60 -24.36
C ARG A 84 13.07 -3.10 -25.04
N ASP A 85 13.21 -2.64 -26.29
CA ASP A 85 12.40 -1.61 -26.96
C ASP A 85 10.98 -1.96 -27.45
N ASN A 86 10.41 -3.13 -27.18
CA ASN A 86 9.16 -3.55 -27.84
C ASN A 86 8.02 -4.01 -26.91
N LEU A 87 8.20 -4.00 -25.60
CA LEU A 87 7.13 -4.35 -24.64
C LEU A 87 6.67 -3.11 -23.88
N PRO A 88 5.38 -3.02 -23.53
CA PRO A 88 4.89 -1.95 -22.67
C PRO A 88 5.57 -2.06 -21.30
N VAL A 89 6.48 -1.15 -21.03
CA VAL A 89 7.17 -1.02 -19.73
C VAL A 89 6.44 0.01 -18.91
N VAL A 90 5.93 -0.40 -17.77
CA VAL A 90 5.14 0.45 -16.86
C VAL A 90 5.72 0.46 -15.45
N GLY A 91 5.46 1.52 -14.70
CA GLY A 91 5.78 1.58 -13.27
C GLY A 91 4.82 0.72 -12.44
N PRO A 92 5.18 0.38 -11.17
CA PRO A 92 4.32 -0.43 -10.30
C PRO A 92 2.91 0.18 -10.15
N ARG A 93 2.81 1.48 -9.93
CA ARG A 93 1.53 2.19 -9.74
C ARG A 93 0.61 2.17 -10.96
N GLU A 94 1.17 1.99 -12.16
CA GLU A 94 0.40 1.82 -13.40
C GLU A 94 0.05 0.36 -13.65
N ALA A 95 0.99 -0.55 -13.35
CA ALA A 95 0.83 -1.98 -13.54
C ALA A 95 -0.24 -2.57 -12.61
N ILE A 96 -0.22 -2.23 -11.33
CA ILE A 96 -1.06 -2.85 -10.32
C ILE A 96 -2.56 -2.74 -10.62
N PRO A 97 -3.12 -1.56 -10.98
CA PRO A 97 -4.52 -1.46 -11.38
C PRO A 97 -4.86 -2.33 -12.60
N LEU A 98 -3.93 -2.46 -13.57
CA LEU A 98 -4.13 -3.33 -14.74
C LEU A 98 -4.17 -4.80 -14.35
N LEU A 99 -3.29 -5.23 -13.44
CA LEU A 99 -3.25 -6.61 -12.96
C LEU A 99 -4.50 -6.95 -12.13
N VAL A 100 -4.94 -6.05 -11.26
CA VAL A 100 -6.17 -6.19 -10.47
C VAL A 100 -7.38 -6.34 -11.40
N ALA A 101 -7.51 -5.48 -12.42
CA ALA A 101 -8.60 -5.54 -13.40
C ALA A 101 -8.61 -6.83 -14.22
N ARG A 102 -7.45 -7.48 -14.43
CA ARG A 102 -7.32 -8.76 -15.14
C ARG A 102 -7.54 -9.99 -14.26
N GLY A 103 -7.60 -9.81 -12.93
CA GLY A 103 -7.76 -10.86 -11.92
C GLY A 103 -6.42 -11.37 -11.39
N LEU A 104 -6.12 -11.02 -10.14
CA LEU A 104 -4.88 -11.44 -9.48
C LEU A 104 -4.79 -12.95 -9.27
N ASP A 105 -5.91 -13.63 -9.08
CA ASP A 105 -6.02 -15.09 -8.95
C ASP A 105 -5.59 -15.87 -10.20
N ARG A 106 -5.34 -15.17 -11.31
CA ARG A 106 -4.89 -15.72 -12.60
C ARG A 106 -3.66 -15.00 -13.15
N THR A 107 -3.00 -14.23 -12.30
CA THR A 107 -1.83 -13.44 -12.66
C THR A 107 -0.58 -14.02 -12.00
N ALA A 108 0.50 -14.13 -12.77
CA ALA A 108 1.83 -14.48 -12.28
C ALA A 108 2.80 -13.30 -12.45
N LEU A 109 3.61 -13.04 -11.43
CA LEU A 109 4.76 -12.13 -11.51
C LEU A 109 6.04 -12.93 -11.75
N VAL A 110 6.81 -12.54 -12.76
CA VAL A 110 8.03 -13.21 -13.18
C VAL A 110 9.26 -12.35 -12.89
N PHE A 111 10.21 -12.94 -12.19
CA PHE A 111 11.48 -12.33 -11.84
C PHE A 111 12.62 -13.17 -12.42
N GLY A 112 13.63 -12.51 -12.95
CA GLY A 112 14.78 -13.16 -13.54
C GLY A 112 15.94 -13.35 -12.58
N ASN A 113 17.00 -13.93 -13.11
CA ASN A 113 18.28 -14.12 -12.43
C ASN A 113 18.86 -12.81 -11.90
N GLU A 114 19.52 -12.88 -10.76
CA GLU A 114 20.06 -11.72 -10.03
C GLU A 114 21.11 -10.93 -10.82
N THR A 115 21.80 -11.62 -11.73
CA THR A 115 22.90 -11.01 -12.53
C THR A 115 22.40 -10.43 -13.85
N SER A 116 21.58 -11.18 -14.58
CA SER A 116 21.16 -10.86 -15.94
C SER A 116 19.70 -10.40 -16.07
N GLY A 117 18.88 -10.63 -15.05
CA GLY A 117 17.44 -10.43 -15.11
C GLY A 117 16.76 -11.47 -16.04
N LEU A 118 15.59 -11.13 -16.55
CA LEU A 118 14.89 -11.95 -17.53
C LEU A 118 15.57 -11.86 -18.91
N GLY A 119 15.73 -13.00 -19.55
CA GLY A 119 16.20 -13.10 -20.94
C GLY A 119 15.17 -12.52 -21.93
N ARG A 120 15.58 -12.36 -23.19
CA ARG A 120 14.68 -11.86 -24.23
C ARG A 120 13.51 -12.80 -24.46
N GLU A 121 13.77 -14.09 -24.52
CA GLU A 121 12.74 -15.12 -24.71
C GLU A 121 11.73 -15.17 -23.56
N ASP A 122 12.20 -14.90 -22.33
CA ASP A 122 11.32 -14.82 -21.16
C ASP A 122 10.45 -13.56 -21.20
N LEU A 123 11.03 -12.42 -21.58
CA LEU A 123 10.29 -11.17 -21.73
C LEU A 123 9.27 -11.23 -22.87
N ASP A 124 9.56 -11.91 -23.97
CA ASP A 124 8.64 -12.10 -25.10
C ASP A 124 7.38 -12.94 -24.70
N ARG A 125 7.43 -13.62 -23.56
CA ARG A 125 6.28 -14.36 -22.97
C ARG A 125 5.46 -13.56 -21.98
N CYS A 126 5.90 -12.36 -21.65
CA CYS A 126 5.20 -11.50 -20.70
C CYS A 126 4.22 -10.58 -21.44
N ASP A 127 3.04 -10.39 -20.86
CA ASP A 127 2.02 -9.46 -21.39
C ASP A 127 2.39 -7.99 -21.13
N LEU A 128 3.17 -7.75 -20.07
CA LEU A 128 3.71 -6.44 -19.71
C LEU A 128 5.00 -6.61 -18.92
N VAL A 129 5.81 -5.55 -18.89
CA VAL A 129 7.04 -5.50 -18.10
C VAL A 129 6.94 -4.40 -17.06
N ILE A 130 7.17 -4.76 -15.81
CA ILE A 130 7.13 -3.82 -14.69
C ILE A 130 8.56 -3.40 -14.37
N ARG A 131 8.77 -2.09 -14.27
CA ARG A 131 10.03 -1.52 -13.85
C ARG A 131 9.83 -0.69 -12.59
N VAL A 132 10.48 -1.10 -11.51
CA VAL A 132 10.53 -0.29 -10.29
C VAL A 132 11.49 0.88 -10.53
N PRO A 133 11.06 2.14 -10.34
CA PRO A 133 11.93 3.29 -10.44
C PRO A 133 13.04 3.22 -9.37
N THR A 134 14.27 3.41 -9.78
CA THR A 134 15.46 3.41 -8.94
C THR A 134 16.36 4.58 -9.31
N GLU A 135 17.35 4.86 -8.47
CA GLU A 135 18.36 5.87 -8.79
C GLU A 135 19.18 5.44 -10.02
N PRO A 136 19.35 6.28 -11.04
CA PRO A 136 20.09 5.93 -12.26
C PRO A 136 21.53 5.48 -12.05
N SER A 137 22.18 5.96 -10.98
CA SER A 137 23.52 5.55 -10.61
C SER A 137 23.60 4.14 -9.99
N PHE A 138 22.47 3.61 -9.47
CA PHE A 138 22.38 2.28 -8.87
C PHE A 138 21.03 1.60 -9.21
N PRO A 139 20.81 1.19 -10.47
CA PRO A 139 19.49 0.88 -11.01
C PRO A 139 18.98 -0.53 -10.72
N VAL A 140 19.80 -1.40 -10.11
CA VAL A 140 19.46 -2.82 -9.94
C VAL A 140 19.07 -3.07 -8.48
N LEU A 141 17.86 -3.54 -8.28
CA LEU A 141 17.38 -4.02 -6.96
C LEU A 141 17.79 -5.48 -6.75
N ASN A 142 18.03 -5.86 -5.50
CA ASN A 142 18.07 -7.26 -5.12
C ASN A 142 16.72 -7.93 -5.41
N LEU A 143 16.75 -9.24 -5.73
CA LEU A 143 15.56 -10.01 -6.09
C LEU A 143 14.44 -9.89 -5.02
N ALA A 144 14.76 -10.16 -3.76
CA ALA A 144 13.76 -10.10 -2.68
C ALA A 144 13.23 -8.68 -2.46
N GLN A 145 14.04 -7.64 -2.67
CA GLN A 145 13.60 -6.24 -2.61
C GLN A 145 12.60 -5.93 -3.73
N ALA A 146 12.88 -6.37 -4.96
CA ALA A 146 11.95 -6.17 -6.08
C ALA A 146 10.62 -6.89 -5.85
N ILE A 147 10.66 -8.14 -5.35
CA ILE A 147 9.46 -8.89 -4.96
C ILE A 147 8.69 -8.14 -3.88
N ALA A 148 9.35 -7.70 -2.81
CA ALA A 148 8.71 -7.00 -1.69
C ALA A 148 8.00 -5.73 -2.12
N ILE A 149 8.61 -4.91 -2.98
CA ILE A 149 8.02 -3.69 -3.50
C ILE A 149 6.73 -4.00 -4.27
N LEU A 150 6.78 -4.94 -5.21
CA LEU A 150 5.61 -5.23 -6.05
C LEU A 150 4.49 -5.93 -5.28
N THR A 151 4.82 -6.82 -4.36
CA THR A 151 3.81 -7.50 -3.52
C THR A 151 3.20 -6.56 -2.49
N ALA A 152 3.95 -5.59 -1.97
CA ALA A 152 3.43 -4.53 -1.11
C ALA A 152 2.45 -3.62 -1.86
N GLU A 153 2.79 -3.15 -3.07
CA GLU A 153 1.90 -2.35 -3.91
C GLU A 153 0.61 -3.11 -4.24
N LEU A 154 0.70 -4.42 -4.55
CA LEU A 154 -0.48 -5.28 -4.74
C LEU A 154 -1.35 -5.35 -3.48
N LYS A 155 -0.72 -5.49 -2.33
CA LYS A 155 -1.44 -5.58 -1.04
C LYS A 155 -2.12 -4.27 -0.68
N PHE A 156 -1.47 -3.14 -0.92
CA PHE A 156 -2.06 -1.82 -0.71
C PHE A 156 -3.25 -1.59 -1.63
N ALA A 157 -3.15 -1.95 -2.91
CA ALA A 157 -4.26 -1.84 -3.85
C ALA A 157 -5.48 -2.69 -3.46
N ASP A 158 -5.24 -3.87 -2.85
CA ASP A 158 -6.30 -4.76 -2.36
C ASP A 158 -6.93 -4.25 -1.05
N GLN A 159 -6.23 -3.40 -0.31
CA GLN A 159 -6.63 -2.88 1.01
C GLN A 159 -6.93 -1.37 0.99
N GLU A 160 -7.15 -0.78 -0.16
CA GLU A 160 -7.41 0.66 -0.28
C GLU A 160 -8.53 1.16 0.66
N GLU A 161 -9.54 0.32 0.94
CA GLU A 161 -10.59 0.62 1.93
C GLU A 161 -10.10 0.55 3.39
N ALA A 162 -9.14 -0.33 3.71
CA ALA A 162 -8.70 -0.56 5.09
C ALA A 162 -7.80 0.57 5.65
N PHE A 163 -7.16 1.34 4.76
CA PHE A 163 -6.30 2.47 5.11
C PHE A 163 -6.91 3.82 4.72
N ARG A 164 -8.19 3.84 4.39
CA ARG A 164 -8.89 5.09 4.08
C ARG A 164 -8.90 5.99 5.31
N ALA A 165 -8.41 7.21 5.17
CA ALA A 165 -8.56 8.21 6.21
C ALA A 165 -10.05 8.36 6.55
N PRO A 166 -10.41 8.55 7.83
CA PRO A 166 -11.79 8.78 8.21
C PRO A 166 -12.40 9.90 7.37
N ASP A 167 -13.67 9.75 6.98
CA ASP A 167 -14.36 10.77 6.21
C ASP A 167 -14.41 12.08 7.01
N PRO A 168 -14.04 13.22 6.41
CA PRO A 168 -14.12 14.50 7.10
C PRO A 168 -15.57 14.87 7.38
N ALA A 169 -15.79 15.60 8.46
CA ALA A 169 -17.10 16.12 8.81
C ALA A 169 -17.67 17.01 7.70
N PRO A 170 -18.99 16.97 7.45
CA PRO A 170 -19.67 17.91 6.57
C PRO A 170 -19.36 19.37 6.94
N GLN A 171 -19.33 20.25 5.93
CA GLN A 171 -18.94 21.65 6.15
C GLN A 171 -19.88 22.40 7.09
N ASP A 172 -21.17 22.07 7.08
CA ASP A 172 -22.17 22.63 7.99
C ASP A 172 -21.89 22.26 9.47
N GLU A 173 -21.43 21.04 9.75
CA GLU A 173 -20.99 20.65 11.09
C GLU A 173 -19.75 21.43 11.52
N VAL A 174 -18.78 21.61 10.62
CA VAL A 174 -17.57 22.39 10.88
C VAL A 174 -17.92 23.87 11.10
N ASP A 175 -18.84 24.43 10.32
CA ASP A 175 -19.31 25.81 10.46
C ASP A 175 -20.00 25.99 11.82
N ALA A 176 -20.88 25.06 12.20
CA ALA A 176 -21.54 25.08 13.52
C ALA A 176 -20.54 24.95 14.69
N LEU A 177 -19.47 24.17 14.51
CA LEU A 177 -18.39 24.13 15.49
C LEU A 177 -17.64 25.46 15.58
N MET A 178 -17.33 26.08 14.44
CA MET A 178 -16.63 27.37 14.41
C MET A 178 -17.44 28.50 15.05
N ASP A 179 -18.76 28.50 14.89
CA ASP A 179 -19.66 29.44 15.56
C ASP A 179 -19.67 29.18 17.08
N HIS A 180 -19.78 27.92 17.48
CA HIS A 180 -19.75 27.56 18.90
C HIS A 180 -18.40 27.91 19.55
N LEU A 181 -17.29 27.69 18.85
CA LEU A 181 -15.95 28.10 19.30
C LEU A 181 -15.85 29.61 19.44
N ARG A 182 -16.36 30.36 18.46
CA ARG A 182 -16.38 31.84 18.53
C ARG A 182 -17.05 32.29 19.80
N ASP A 183 -18.27 31.83 20.05
CA ASP A 183 -19.09 32.28 21.17
C ASP A 183 -18.48 31.86 22.54
N SER A 184 -17.97 30.63 22.62
CA SER A 184 -17.31 30.13 23.83
C SER A 184 -16.02 30.87 24.15
N LEU A 185 -15.18 31.12 23.13
CA LEU A 185 -13.90 31.80 23.30
C LEU A 185 -14.07 33.31 23.58
N LEU A 186 -15.13 33.93 23.08
CA LEU A 186 -15.51 35.29 23.48
C LEU A 186 -15.95 35.31 24.95
N ASN A 187 -16.77 34.35 25.35
CA ASN A 187 -17.34 34.26 26.69
C ASN A 187 -16.28 34.14 27.80
N ILE A 188 -15.19 33.38 27.50
CA ILE A 188 -14.06 33.22 28.44
C ILE A 188 -13.01 34.32 28.30
N GLY A 189 -13.20 35.31 27.40
CA GLY A 189 -12.27 36.43 27.21
C GLY A 189 -11.00 36.06 26.43
N PHE A 190 -10.96 34.92 25.74
CA PHE A 190 -9.82 34.51 24.96
C PHE A 190 -9.73 35.23 23.60
N LEU A 191 -10.88 35.55 22.99
CA LEU A 191 -10.95 36.32 21.75
C LEU A 191 -11.18 37.79 22.06
N ASP A 192 -10.47 38.64 21.34
CA ASP A 192 -10.76 40.08 21.31
C ASP A 192 -12.08 40.30 20.56
N PRO A 193 -13.12 40.93 21.24
CA PRO A 193 -14.39 41.22 20.59
C PRO A 193 -14.29 42.07 19.33
N HIS A 194 -13.25 42.90 19.20
CA HIS A 194 -13.04 43.78 18.05
C HIS A 194 -12.38 43.07 16.86
N SER A 195 -11.70 41.92 17.10
CA SER A 195 -10.99 41.21 16.04
C SER A 195 -11.01 39.68 16.18
N PRO A 196 -12.15 39.01 16.41
CA PRO A 196 -12.19 37.57 16.67
C PRO A 196 -11.76 36.75 15.45
N GLN A 197 -11.97 37.26 14.25
CA GLN A 197 -11.73 36.54 12.99
C GLN A 197 -10.27 36.16 12.76
N ARG A 198 -9.31 36.84 13.37
CA ARG A 198 -7.88 36.56 13.21
C ARG A 198 -7.52 35.18 13.74
N ILE A 199 -8.05 34.82 14.91
CA ILE A 199 -7.79 33.53 15.56
C ILE A 199 -8.68 32.44 14.95
N LEU A 200 -9.96 32.74 14.73
CA LEU A 200 -10.91 31.79 14.12
C LEU A 200 -10.44 31.28 12.75
N ARG A 201 -9.89 32.15 11.89
CA ARG A 201 -9.28 31.72 10.62
C ARG A 201 -8.11 30.75 10.82
N LYS A 202 -7.32 30.92 11.89
CA LYS A 202 -6.22 30.00 12.19
C LYS A 202 -6.73 28.64 12.67
N LEU A 203 -7.74 28.63 13.53
CA LEU A 203 -8.40 27.40 14.00
C LEU A 203 -9.05 26.64 12.84
N ARG A 204 -9.76 27.34 11.94
CA ARG A 204 -10.34 26.72 10.75
C ARG A 204 -9.30 26.09 9.85
N ARG A 205 -8.14 26.75 9.66
CA ARG A 205 -7.03 26.19 8.91
C ARG A 205 -6.39 25.01 9.60
N LEU A 206 -6.32 25.02 10.96
CA LEU A 206 -5.80 23.91 11.74
C LEU A 206 -6.65 22.66 11.54
N PHE A 207 -7.96 22.78 11.66
CA PHE A 207 -8.90 21.67 11.47
C PHE A 207 -8.95 21.19 10.01
N GLY A 208 -8.79 22.08 9.06
CA GLY A 208 -8.80 21.74 7.63
C GLY A 208 -7.54 21.01 7.13
N ARG A 209 -6.42 21.02 7.88
CA ARG A 209 -5.16 20.38 7.42
C ARG A 209 -5.23 18.86 7.39
N GLY A 210 -5.95 18.23 8.30
CA GLY A 210 -6.08 16.79 8.42
C GLY A 210 -7.49 16.26 8.14
N GLY A 211 -8.46 17.18 7.97
CA GLY A 211 -9.88 16.83 7.88
C GLY A 211 -10.42 16.39 9.25
N ILE A 212 -11.12 17.28 9.95
CA ILE A 212 -11.77 16.93 11.22
C ILE A 212 -12.98 16.03 10.94
N THR A 213 -13.13 14.96 11.69
CA THR A 213 -14.28 14.03 11.62
C THR A 213 -15.48 14.54 12.42
N SER A 214 -16.69 14.03 12.11
CA SER A 214 -17.91 14.36 12.88
C SER A 214 -17.76 14.02 14.38
N ASN A 215 -17.08 12.93 14.71
CA ASN A 215 -16.80 12.57 16.11
C ASN A 215 -15.91 13.60 16.82
N GLU A 216 -14.87 14.09 16.15
CA GLU A 216 -13.98 15.12 16.71
C GLU A 216 -14.70 16.46 16.83
N VAL A 217 -15.59 16.79 15.89
CA VAL A 217 -16.51 17.95 15.99
C VAL A 217 -17.35 17.84 17.28
N GLN A 218 -17.94 16.69 17.57
CA GLN A 218 -18.75 16.50 18.78
C GLN A 218 -17.92 16.63 20.07
N ILE A 219 -16.69 16.10 20.08
CA ILE A 219 -15.76 16.27 21.20
C ILE A 219 -15.47 17.75 21.46
N LEU A 220 -15.12 18.50 20.42
CA LEU A 220 -14.82 19.92 20.52
C LEU A 220 -16.03 20.74 20.94
N ARG A 221 -17.22 20.41 20.44
CA ARG A 221 -18.47 21.03 20.91
C ARG A 221 -18.74 20.71 22.38
N GLY A 222 -18.37 19.52 22.87
CA GLY A 222 -18.39 19.17 24.28
C GLY A 222 -17.50 20.09 25.13
N ILE A 223 -16.27 20.33 24.64
CA ILE A 223 -15.33 21.26 25.31
C ILE A 223 -15.92 22.67 25.34
N CYS A 224 -16.50 23.17 24.24
CA CYS A 224 -17.17 24.47 24.22
C CYS A 224 -18.29 24.58 25.28
N ARG A 225 -19.11 23.53 25.42
CA ARG A 225 -20.15 23.50 26.48
C ARG A 225 -19.55 23.63 27.89
N GLN A 226 -18.47 22.91 28.17
CA GLN A 226 -17.80 22.99 29.48
C GLN A 226 -17.16 24.37 29.72
N MET A 227 -16.56 24.98 28.70
CA MET A 227 -16.03 26.34 28.79
C MET A 227 -17.13 27.34 29.11
N ASN A 228 -18.29 27.28 28.45
CA ASN A 228 -19.43 28.13 28.70
C ASN A 228 -20.00 27.93 30.11
N TRP A 229 -20.10 26.69 30.59
CA TRP A 229 -20.52 26.37 31.92
C TRP A 229 -19.56 26.95 32.98
N ALA A 230 -18.25 26.77 32.79
CA ALA A 230 -17.23 27.28 33.70
C ALA A 230 -17.20 28.83 33.74
N ALA A 231 -17.52 29.48 32.62
CA ALA A 231 -17.62 30.94 32.53
C ALA A 231 -18.95 31.51 33.14
N GLY A 232 -19.84 30.66 33.69
CA GLY A 232 -21.14 31.08 34.22
C GLY A 232 -22.18 31.41 33.16
N ALA A 233 -21.93 31.14 31.91
CA ALA A 233 -22.91 31.23 30.85
C ALA A 233 -23.96 30.12 31.03
N LYS A 234 -25.26 30.44 31.09
CA LYS A 234 -26.31 29.43 31.14
C LYS A 234 -26.18 28.54 29.90
N PRO A 235 -26.05 27.20 30.07
CA PRO A 235 -26.01 26.31 28.90
C PRO A 235 -27.32 26.49 28.13
N GLY A 236 -27.22 26.84 26.86
CA GLY A 236 -28.36 26.75 25.96
C GLY A 236 -28.90 25.32 26.07
N ARG A 237 -30.21 25.13 26.20
CA ARG A 237 -30.86 23.82 26.15
C ARG A 237 -30.52 23.21 24.79
N PHE A 238 -29.57 22.32 24.78
CA PHE A 238 -29.41 21.41 23.65
C PHE A 238 -30.37 20.25 23.92
N ASP A 239 -31.49 20.24 23.22
CA ASP A 239 -32.39 19.09 23.19
C ASP A 239 -31.58 17.89 22.71
N HIS A 240 -31.43 16.91 23.59
CA HIS A 240 -31.04 15.57 23.16
C HIS A 240 -32.24 15.00 22.40
N PRO A 241 -32.01 14.41 21.17
CA PRO A 241 -33.09 13.77 20.44
C PRO A 241 -33.51 12.39 21.01
N ASP A 242 -33.03 12.00 22.22
CA ASP A 242 -33.39 10.74 22.87
C ASP A 242 -33.67 11.03 24.35
N ASP A 243 -34.92 11.43 24.62
CA ASP A 243 -35.71 11.21 25.85
C ASP A 243 -37.15 10.89 25.45
#